data_9b5534bd09d3c3d8341bd5511e539ed1
#
_entry.id   9b5534bd09d3c3d8341bd5511e539ed1
#
_cell.length_a   1.000
_cell.length_b   1.000
_cell.length_c   1.000
_cell.angle_alpha   90.00
_cell.angle_beta   90.00
_cell.angle_gamma   90.00
#
_symmetry.space_group_name_H-M   'P 1'
#
loop_
_entity.id
_entity.type
_entity.pdbx_description
1 polymer ?
#
loop_
_entity_poly.entity_id
_entity_poly.type
_entity_poly.pdbx_seq_one_letter_code
_entity_poly.pdbx_strand_id
1 'polypeptide(L)'
;MLREFWEKHPDATIALQTWFQDVEHSAWISPADIKAVYRNASFVANNRVAFNIKGNHYRLVVVVVYQYSLVYIRFVGTHEEYDRIDVTSI
;
A
#
# COMPACT_ATOMS: atom_id res chain seq x y z
N MET A 1 -10.31 5.90 -4.36
CA MET A 1 -9.70 6.10 -3.02
C MET A 1 -8.37 6.83 -3.08
N LEU A 2 -7.44 6.44 -3.92
CA LEU A 2 -6.14 7.10 -3.99
C LEU A 2 -6.23 8.55 -4.47
N ARG A 3 -7.03 8.81 -5.51
CA ARG A 3 -7.17 10.16 -6.06
C ARG A 3 -7.71 11.14 -5.03
N GLU A 4 -8.72 10.72 -4.28
CA GLU A 4 -9.30 11.56 -3.24
C GLU A 4 -8.26 11.90 -2.17
N PHE A 5 -7.41 10.93 -1.83
CA PHE A 5 -6.38 11.15 -0.84
C PHE A 5 -5.32 12.14 -1.33
N TRP A 6 -4.80 11.96 -2.55
CA TRP A 6 -3.74 12.86 -3.02
C TRP A 6 -4.24 14.26 -3.36
N GLU A 7 -5.53 14.43 -3.58
CA GLU A 7 -6.11 15.78 -3.70
C GLU A 7 -6.03 16.53 -2.37
N LYS A 8 -6.21 15.83 -1.26
CA LYS A 8 -6.07 16.40 0.09
C LYS A 8 -4.62 16.49 0.55
N HIS A 9 -3.78 15.62 0.04
CA HIS A 9 -2.36 15.54 0.38
C HIS A 9 -1.53 15.56 -0.91
N PRO A 10 -1.39 16.74 -1.55
CA PRO A 10 -0.72 16.83 -2.87
C PRO A 10 0.71 16.33 -2.87
N ASP A 11 1.40 16.38 -1.74
CA ASP A 11 2.76 15.90 -1.61
C ASP A 11 2.88 14.38 -1.72
N ALA A 12 1.77 13.65 -1.60
CA ALA A 12 1.75 12.20 -1.78
C ALA A 12 1.46 11.77 -3.23
N THR A 13 1.10 12.70 -4.10
CA THR A 13 0.61 12.39 -5.45
C THR A 13 1.59 11.54 -6.24
N ILE A 14 2.84 11.97 -6.39
CA ILE A 14 3.82 11.28 -7.22
C ILE A 14 4.11 9.89 -6.65
N ALA A 15 4.29 9.79 -5.35
CA ALA A 15 4.58 8.51 -4.71
C ALA A 15 3.45 7.50 -4.89
N LEU A 16 2.20 7.95 -4.78
CA LEU A 16 1.04 7.08 -4.97
C LEU A 16 0.84 6.71 -6.43
N GLN A 17 1.06 7.63 -7.36
CA GLN A 17 0.99 7.32 -8.78
C GLN A 17 2.06 6.33 -9.20
N THR A 18 3.28 6.47 -8.67
CA THR A 18 4.37 5.54 -8.93
C THR A 18 4.01 4.14 -8.41
N TRP A 19 3.50 4.07 -7.18
CA TRP A 19 3.06 2.80 -6.60
C TRP A 19 1.99 2.14 -7.46
N PHE A 20 0.99 2.91 -7.90
CA PHE A 20 -0.10 2.40 -8.72
C PHE A 20 0.42 1.82 -10.05
N GLN A 21 1.34 2.53 -10.71
CA GLN A 21 1.96 2.05 -11.94
C GLN A 21 2.76 0.77 -11.71
N ASP A 22 3.50 0.68 -10.61
CA ASP A 22 4.24 -0.53 -10.27
C ASP A 22 3.31 -1.72 -10.12
N VAL A 23 2.17 -1.52 -9.45
CA VAL A 23 1.18 -2.58 -9.26
C VAL A 23 0.58 -3.01 -10.59
N GLU A 24 0.22 -2.05 -11.44
CA GLU A 24 -0.37 -2.37 -12.76
C GLU A 24 0.56 -3.20 -13.64
N HIS A 25 1.87 -2.97 -13.53
CA HIS A 25 2.86 -3.65 -14.37
C HIS A 25 3.52 -4.84 -13.67
N SER A 26 3.06 -5.17 -12.46
CA SER A 26 3.59 -6.29 -11.67
C SER A 26 2.61 -7.44 -11.65
N ALA A 27 3.14 -8.64 -11.44
CA ALA A 27 2.32 -9.82 -11.19
C ALA A 27 2.79 -10.41 -9.86
N TRP A 28 2.34 -9.86 -8.76
CA TRP A 28 2.74 -10.30 -7.43
C TRP A 28 2.04 -11.60 -7.06
N ILE A 29 2.81 -12.69 -7.05
CA ILE A 29 2.31 -14.02 -6.69
C ILE A 29 2.87 -14.52 -5.36
N SER A 30 3.77 -13.75 -4.76
CA SER A 30 4.34 -14.08 -3.45
C SER A 30 4.78 -12.81 -2.74
N PRO A 31 4.92 -12.86 -1.39
CA PRO A 31 5.48 -11.72 -0.64
C PRO A 31 6.87 -11.32 -1.11
N ALA A 32 7.68 -12.27 -1.58
CA ALA A 32 9.02 -11.99 -2.05
C ALA A 32 9.02 -11.05 -3.26
N ASP A 33 8.04 -11.16 -4.13
CA ASP A 33 7.91 -10.28 -5.30
C ASP A 33 7.72 -8.83 -4.87
N ILE A 34 6.93 -8.60 -3.83
CA ILE A 34 6.70 -7.26 -3.29
C ILE A 34 7.96 -6.75 -2.62
N LYS A 35 8.60 -7.58 -1.81
CA LYS A 35 9.78 -7.20 -1.04
C LYS A 35 10.96 -6.83 -1.94
N ALA A 36 11.04 -7.43 -3.12
CA ALA A 36 12.09 -7.13 -4.08
C ALA A 36 12.04 -5.68 -4.56
N VAL A 37 10.84 -5.10 -4.65
CA VAL A 37 10.63 -3.72 -5.11
C VAL A 37 10.46 -2.76 -3.94
N TYR A 38 9.69 -3.17 -2.93
CA TYR A 38 9.37 -2.37 -1.75
C TYR A 38 9.95 -3.00 -0.51
N ARG A 39 11.22 -2.72 -0.24
CA ARG A 39 11.96 -3.34 0.87
C ARG A 39 11.39 -3.04 2.24
N ASN A 40 10.77 -1.87 2.38
CA ASN A 40 10.19 -1.41 3.65
C ASN A 40 8.73 -1.79 3.81
N ALA A 41 8.17 -2.58 2.90
CA ALA A 41 6.80 -3.06 3.05
C ALA A 41 6.69 -3.95 4.28
N SER A 42 5.61 -3.75 5.03
CA SER A 42 5.30 -4.55 6.22
C SER A 42 4.23 -5.57 5.88
N PHE A 43 4.52 -6.84 6.16
CA PHE A 43 3.58 -7.93 5.90
C PHE A 43 2.81 -8.23 7.17
N VAL A 44 1.51 -8.05 7.11
CA VAL A 44 0.60 -8.20 8.25
C VAL A 44 -0.29 -9.41 8.02
N ALA A 45 -0.87 -9.94 9.08
CA ALA A 45 -1.76 -11.10 8.99
C ALA A 45 -2.90 -10.88 7.98
N ASN A 46 -3.49 -11.97 7.50
CA ASN A 46 -4.63 -11.97 6.59
C ASN A 46 -4.32 -11.34 5.22
N ASN A 47 -3.09 -11.54 4.73
CA ASN A 47 -2.64 -11.06 3.41
C ASN A 47 -2.63 -9.54 3.27
N ARG A 48 -2.57 -8.82 4.38
CA ARG A 48 -2.41 -7.36 4.35
C ARG A 48 -0.95 -6.99 4.18
N VAL A 49 -0.71 -5.97 3.37
CA VAL A 49 0.63 -5.39 3.18
C VAL A 49 0.51 -3.90 3.36
N ALA A 50 1.38 -3.33 4.19
CA ALA A 50 1.45 -1.89 4.42
C ALA A 50 2.68 -1.32 3.74
N PHE A 51 2.49 -0.30 2.92
CA PHE A 51 3.56 0.40 2.21
C PHE A 51 3.79 1.77 2.83
N ASN A 52 5.06 2.16 2.92
CA ASN A 52 5.43 3.52 3.25
C ASN A 52 5.34 4.38 2.01
N ILE A 53 4.63 5.48 2.10
CA ILE A 53 4.47 6.42 0.99
C ILE A 53 5.11 7.74 1.38
N LYS A 54 5.91 8.29 0.48
CA LYS A 54 6.70 9.51 0.72
C LYS A 54 7.50 9.39 2.02
N GLY A 55 8.49 8.49 2.00
CA GLY A 55 9.25 8.16 3.19
C GLY A 55 8.34 7.55 4.24
N ASN A 56 8.15 8.23 5.34
CA ASN A 56 7.35 7.73 6.46
C ASN A 56 6.11 8.59 6.74
N HIS A 57 5.74 9.47 5.81
CA HIS A 57 4.64 10.42 6.03
C HIS A 57 3.27 9.76 5.93
N TYR A 58 3.12 8.82 5.00
CA TYR A 58 1.83 8.18 4.73
C TYR A 58 1.97 6.67 4.70
N ARG A 59 0.86 5.99 4.93
CA ARG A 59 0.76 4.53 4.87
C ARG A 59 -0.35 4.13 3.93
N LEU A 60 -0.08 3.10 3.14
CA LEU A 60 -1.05 2.50 2.22
C LEU A 60 -1.17 1.03 2.59
N VAL A 61 -2.39 0.58 2.90
CA VAL A 61 -2.64 -0.82 3.24
C VAL A 61 -3.48 -1.48 2.17
N VAL A 62 -3.04 -2.63 1.73
CA VAL A 62 -3.74 -3.41 0.71
C VAL A 62 -3.94 -4.84 1.17
N VAL A 63 -4.89 -5.53 0.57
CA VAL A 63 -5.02 -6.98 0.63
C VAL A 63 -4.53 -7.53 -0.70
N VAL A 64 -3.62 -8.49 -0.64
CA VAL A 64 -3.09 -9.12 -1.85
C VAL A 64 -3.63 -10.54 -1.96
N VAL A 65 -4.29 -10.83 -3.08
CA VAL A 65 -4.73 -12.17 -3.41
C VAL A 65 -3.70 -12.74 -4.37
N TYR A 66 -2.67 -13.37 -3.82
CA TYR A 66 -1.50 -13.82 -4.60
C TYR A 66 -1.87 -14.81 -5.69
N GLN A 67 -2.84 -15.66 -5.44
CA GLN A 67 -3.29 -16.67 -6.39
C GLN A 67 -3.71 -16.06 -7.74
N TYR A 68 -4.29 -14.85 -7.69
CA TYR A 68 -4.80 -14.16 -8.89
C TYR A 68 -4.05 -12.87 -9.19
N SER A 69 -3.00 -12.57 -8.46
CA SER A 69 -2.25 -11.31 -8.57
C SER A 69 -3.15 -10.08 -8.45
N LEU A 70 -4.15 -10.14 -7.57
CA LEU A 70 -5.07 -9.03 -7.32
C LEU A 70 -4.66 -8.26 -6.08
N VAL A 71 -4.84 -6.94 -6.15
CA VAL A 71 -4.50 -6.03 -5.06
C VAL A 71 -5.71 -5.15 -4.78
N TYR A 72 -6.19 -5.18 -3.54
CA TYR A 72 -7.30 -4.35 -3.09
C TYR A 72 -6.82 -3.33 -2.07
N ILE A 73 -7.06 -2.05 -2.35
CA ILE A 73 -6.69 -0.98 -1.43
C ILE A 73 -7.72 -0.95 -0.29
N ARG A 74 -7.23 -0.99 0.95
CA ARG A 74 -8.07 -0.99 2.15
C ARG A 74 -7.97 0.31 2.95
N PHE A 75 -6.80 0.95 2.89
CA PHE A 75 -6.58 2.16 3.70
C PHE A 75 -5.46 2.97 3.07
N VAL A 76 -5.63 4.29 3.06
CA VAL A 76 -4.54 5.22 2.80
C VAL A 76 -4.71 6.39 3.77
N GLY A 77 -3.66 6.78 4.45
CA GLY A 77 -3.74 7.83 5.45
C GLY A 77 -2.36 8.26 5.92
N THR A 78 -2.36 9.18 6.87
CA THR A 78 -1.14 9.61 7.53
C THR A 78 -0.62 8.51 8.46
N HIS A 79 0.62 8.62 8.87
CA HIS A 79 1.20 7.68 9.84
C HIS A 79 0.38 7.65 11.14
N GLU A 80 -0.08 8.81 11.61
CA GLU A 80 -0.89 8.89 12.82
C GLU A 80 -2.22 8.17 12.67
N GLU A 81 -2.88 8.32 11.52
CA GLU A 81 -4.12 7.61 11.22
C GLU A 81 -3.90 6.11 11.18
N TYR A 82 -2.79 5.68 10.58
CA TYR A 82 -2.41 4.28 10.51
C TYR A 82 -2.25 3.68 11.91
N ASP A 83 -1.66 4.41 12.84
CA ASP A 83 -1.42 3.94 14.20
C ASP A 83 -2.72 3.71 14.99
N ARG A 84 -3.84 4.26 14.52
CA ARG A 84 -5.14 4.16 15.18
C ARG A 84 -6.03 3.05 14.65
N ILE A 85 -5.66 2.39 13.55
CA ILE A 85 -6.48 1.35 12.95
C ILE A 85 -5.95 -0.04 13.28
N ASP A 86 -6.85 -1.03 13.19
CA ASP A 86 -6.46 -2.42 13.26
C ASP A 86 -6.23 -2.92 11.83
N VAL A 87 -4.97 -2.96 11.42
CA VAL A 87 -4.57 -3.32 10.06
C VAL A 87 -5.01 -4.73 9.67
N THR A 88 -5.13 -5.62 10.63
CA THR A 88 -5.47 -7.01 10.35
C THR A 88 -6.94 -7.21 9.98
N SER A 89 -7.79 -6.25 10.27
CA SER A 89 -9.24 -6.39 10.11
C SER A 89 -9.87 -5.42 9.10
N ILE A 90 -9.11 -4.46 8.62
CA ILE A 90 -9.67 -3.49 7.66
C ILE A 90 -9.81 -4.06 6.26
#